data_0fa03bdccae4ccd896f652b669b6b471
#
_entry.id   0fa03bdccae4ccd896f652b669b6b471
#
_cell.length_a   1.000
_cell.length_b   1.000
_cell.length_c   1.000
_cell.angle_alpha   90.00
_cell.angle_beta   90.00
_cell.angle_gamma   90.00
#
_symmetry.space_group_name_H-M   'P 1'
#
loop_
_entity.id
_entity.type
_entity.pdbx_description
1 polymer ?
#
loop_
_entity_poly.entity_id
_entity_poly.type
_entity_poly.pdbx_seq_one_letter_code
_entity_poly.pdbx_strand_id
1 'polypeptide(L)'
;MAKALMVVGSNPASPEQEHEYHRWYVEDHFPDVLRVAGFQRARRYALSEVRPVAAIEASPYRYLARYEVEADDLAKVAADLQAAIDGGEVRMSETLDFSNFSIDFYALMPDSEVSA
;
A
#
# COMPACT_ATOMS: atom_id res chain seq x y z
N MET A 1 3.14 21.40 0.40
CA MET A 1 2.77 20.21 -0.36
C MET A 1 1.62 19.50 0.35
N ALA A 2 0.74 18.89 -0.40
CA ALA A 2 -0.37 18.14 0.17
C ALA A 2 0.11 16.78 0.69
N LYS A 3 -0.49 16.33 1.78
CA LYS A 3 -0.22 15.01 2.36
C LYS A 3 -1.32 14.04 1.98
N ALA A 4 -0.92 12.82 1.65
CA ALA A 4 -1.85 11.75 1.30
C ALA A 4 -1.31 10.41 1.77
N LEU A 5 -2.16 9.41 1.72
CA LEU A 5 -1.78 8.00 1.91
C LEU A 5 -2.12 7.23 0.64
N MET A 6 -1.26 6.30 0.27
CA MET A 6 -1.65 5.23 -0.62
C MET A 6 -1.82 3.98 0.23
N VAL A 7 -2.97 3.34 0.12
CA VAL A 7 -3.31 2.17 0.94
C VAL A 7 -3.58 0.99 0.03
N VAL A 8 -2.85 -0.09 0.25
CA VAL A 8 -2.96 -1.32 -0.55
C VAL A 8 -3.35 -2.47 0.36
N GLY A 9 -4.54 -3.02 0.14
CA GLY A 9 -4.96 -4.26 0.80
C GLY A 9 -4.70 -5.43 -0.12
N SER A 10 -4.05 -6.48 0.37
CA SER A 10 -3.72 -7.63 -0.46
C SER A 10 -3.54 -8.91 0.35
N ASN A 11 -3.44 -10.01 -0.38
CA ASN A 11 -3.20 -11.34 0.17
C ASN A 11 -2.11 -12.03 -0.65
N PRO A 12 -1.35 -12.98 -0.06
CA PRO A 12 -0.50 -13.84 -0.88
C PRO A 12 -1.35 -14.71 -1.80
N ALA A 13 -0.81 -15.06 -2.96
CA ALA A 13 -1.53 -15.84 -3.97
C ALA A 13 -1.84 -17.26 -3.50
N SER A 14 -1.00 -17.81 -2.63
CA SER A 14 -1.20 -19.15 -2.03
C SER A 14 -0.43 -19.24 -0.71
N PRO A 15 -0.79 -20.21 0.17
CA PRO A 15 -0.03 -20.42 1.40
C PRO A 15 1.45 -20.73 1.18
N GLU A 16 1.77 -21.45 0.11
CA GLU A 16 3.15 -21.83 -0.22
C GLU A 16 3.99 -20.62 -0.63
N GLN A 17 3.37 -19.56 -1.14
CA GLN A 17 4.04 -18.35 -1.61
C GLN A 17 4.10 -17.25 -0.56
N GLU A 18 3.50 -17.46 0.60
CA GLU A 18 3.37 -16.40 1.60
C GLU A 18 4.72 -15.87 2.09
N HIS A 19 5.70 -16.76 2.31
CA HIS A 19 7.04 -16.35 2.75
C HIS A 19 7.70 -15.43 1.72
N GLU A 20 7.66 -15.79 0.44
CA GLU A 20 8.24 -14.99 -0.65
C GLU A 20 7.46 -13.69 -0.85
N TYR A 21 6.14 -13.70 -0.68
CA TYR A 21 5.30 -12.51 -0.71
C TYR A 21 5.76 -11.48 0.33
N HIS A 22 6.03 -11.91 1.56
CA HIS A 22 6.53 -11.01 2.60
C HIS A 22 7.95 -10.50 2.30
N ARG A 23 8.83 -11.38 1.83
CA ARG A 23 10.20 -10.99 1.47
C ARG A 23 10.20 -9.94 0.35
N TRP A 24 9.46 -10.20 -0.73
CA TRP A 24 9.35 -9.30 -1.86
C TRP A 24 8.85 -7.92 -1.45
N TYR A 25 7.82 -7.87 -0.60
CA TYR A 25 7.22 -6.61 -0.18
C TYR A 25 8.24 -5.69 0.49
N VAL A 26 9.02 -6.22 1.40
CA VAL A 26 9.94 -5.43 2.23
C VAL A 26 11.30 -5.24 1.54
N GLU A 27 11.81 -6.27 0.88
CA GLU A 27 13.16 -6.22 0.33
C GLU A 27 13.23 -5.64 -1.09
N ASP A 28 12.17 -5.83 -1.89
CA ASP A 28 12.16 -5.38 -3.28
C ASP A 28 11.18 -4.24 -3.53
N HIS A 29 9.90 -4.47 -3.20
CA HIS A 29 8.81 -3.59 -3.61
C HIS A 29 8.82 -2.24 -2.90
N PHE A 30 8.92 -2.23 -1.58
CA PHE A 30 8.96 -0.99 -0.82
C PHE A 30 10.13 -0.10 -1.23
N PRO A 31 11.38 -0.61 -1.30
CA PRO A 31 12.46 0.23 -1.78
C PRO A 31 12.24 0.79 -3.19
N ASP A 32 11.65 0.00 -4.08
CA ASP A 32 11.37 0.45 -5.44
C ASP A 32 10.33 1.57 -5.47
N VAL A 33 9.22 1.40 -4.74
CA VAL A 33 8.16 2.43 -4.69
C VAL A 33 8.69 3.71 -4.06
N LEU A 34 9.53 3.61 -3.03
CA LEU A 34 10.06 4.79 -2.35
C LEU A 34 11.03 5.60 -3.21
N ARG A 35 11.48 5.09 -4.36
CA ARG A 35 12.24 5.87 -5.33
C ARG A 35 11.36 6.73 -6.21
N VAL A 36 10.06 6.48 -6.26
CA VAL A 36 9.11 7.28 -7.02
C VAL A 36 8.86 8.59 -6.27
N ALA A 37 8.98 9.72 -6.97
CA ALA A 37 8.85 11.03 -6.34
C ALA A 37 7.50 11.19 -5.63
N GLY A 38 7.54 11.72 -4.41
CA GLY A 38 6.37 11.93 -3.57
C GLY A 38 6.20 10.91 -2.46
N PHE A 39 6.69 9.70 -2.63
CA PHE A 39 6.62 8.67 -1.58
C PHE A 39 7.68 8.90 -0.52
N GLN A 40 7.26 8.93 0.75
CA GLN A 40 8.12 9.27 1.89
C GLN A 40 8.42 8.08 2.78
N ARG A 41 7.43 7.21 3.01
CA ARG A 41 7.55 6.11 3.97
C ARG A 41 6.54 5.03 3.61
N ALA A 42 6.90 3.79 3.91
CA ALA A 42 6.03 2.63 3.72
C ALA A 42 6.03 1.75 4.96
N ARG A 43 4.87 1.20 5.31
CA ARG A 43 4.69 0.29 6.44
C ARG A 43 3.71 -0.80 6.08
N ARG A 44 3.89 -1.98 6.69
CA ARG A 44 2.96 -3.09 6.52
C ARG A 44 2.27 -3.40 7.83
N TYR A 45 1.01 -3.79 7.71
CA TYR A 45 0.16 -4.17 8.84
C TYR A 45 -0.51 -5.50 8.54
N ALA A 46 -0.62 -6.36 9.53
CA ALA A 46 -1.39 -7.60 9.43
C ALA A 46 -2.77 -7.37 10.05
N LEU A 47 -3.81 -7.93 9.43
CA LEU A 47 -5.16 -7.87 9.98
C LEU A 47 -5.18 -8.54 11.36
N SER A 48 -5.68 -7.83 12.35
CA SER A 48 -5.79 -8.36 13.72
C SER A 48 -7.01 -9.28 13.85
N GLU A 49 -6.88 -10.31 14.65
CA GLU A 49 -8.02 -11.15 15.05
C GLU A 49 -8.94 -10.41 16.02
N VAL A 50 -8.39 -9.40 16.73
CA VAL A 50 -9.18 -8.58 17.65
C VAL A 50 -10.01 -7.60 16.85
N ARG A 51 -11.33 -7.68 17.00
CA ARG A 51 -12.27 -6.82 16.27
C ARG A 51 -12.59 -5.56 17.06
N PRO A 52 -12.45 -4.36 16.46
CA PRO A 52 -12.84 -3.12 17.17
C PRO A 52 -14.35 -3.02 17.43
N VAL A 53 -15.15 -3.58 16.52
CA VAL A 53 -16.61 -3.66 16.64
C VAL A 53 -17.04 -5.05 16.20
N ALA A 54 -17.54 -5.85 17.13
CA ALA A 54 -17.80 -7.27 16.90
C ALA A 54 -18.79 -7.56 15.78
N ALA A 55 -19.80 -6.68 15.60
CA ALA A 55 -20.84 -6.88 14.60
C ALA A 55 -20.43 -6.51 13.18
N ILE A 56 -19.26 -5.89 13.00
CA ILE A 56 -18.80 -5.44 11.70
C ILE A 56 -17.88 -6.47 11.08
N GLU A 57 -18.13 -6.79 9.82
CA GLU A 57 -17.36 -7.78 9.08
C GLU A 57 -15.92 -7.31 8.87
N ALA A 58 -14.97 -8.26 8.96
CA ALA A 58 -13.56 -7.97 8.76
C ALA A 58 -13.25 -7.63 7.30
N SER A 59 -12.15 -6.88 7.08
CA SER A 59 -11.61 -6.65 5.75
C SER A 59 -11.30 -7.99 5.06
N PRO A 60 -11.49 -8.10 3.73
CA PRO A 60 -11.11 -9.30 2.99
C PRO A 60 -9.59 -9.44 2.82
N TYR A 61 -8.82 -8.43 3.21
CA TYR A 61 -7.37 -8.42 3.02
C TYR A 61 -6.66 -8.71 4.33
N ARG A 62 -5.77 -9.69 4.31
CA ARG A 62 -5.00 -10.09 5.49
C ARG A 62 -3.87 -9.11 5.78
N TYR A 63 -3.40 -8.39 4.75
CA TYR A 63 -2.26 -7.49 4.87
C TYR A 63 -2.58 -6.15 4.25
N LEU A 64 -2.08 -5.10 4.89
CA LEU A 64 -2.23 -3.73 4.44
C LEU A 64 -0.83 -3.11 4.30
N ALA A 65 -0.58 -2.48 3.16
CA ALA A 65 0.59 -1.63 2.97
C ALA A 65 0.12 -0.18 2.98
N ARG A 66 0.79 0.64 3.78
CA ARG A 66 0.48 2.06 3.91
C ARG A 66 1.70 2.86 3.49
N TYR A 67 1.50 3.76 2.52
CA TYR A 67 2.55 4.62 2.00
C TYR A 67 2.20 6.06 2.30
N GLU A 68 3.11 6.79 2.94
CA GLU A 68 2.95 8.24 3.13
C GLU A 68 3.43 8.95 1.88
N VAL A 69 2.62 9.90 1.41
CA VAL A 69 2.87 10.65 0.17
C VAL A 69 2.80 12.14 0.49
N GLU A 70 3.77 12.90 -0.03
CA GLU A 70 3.74 14.36 -0.02
C GLU A 70 3.98 14.84 -1.44
N ALA A 71 3.02 15.55 -2.01
CA ALA A 71 3.11 16.03 -3.39
C ALA A 71 2.13 17.18 -3.63
N ASP A 72 2.45 18.04 -4.58
CA ASP A 72 1.55 19.10 -5.02
C ASP A 72 0.47 18.57 -5.96
N ASP A 73 0.80 17.52 -6.72
CA ASP A 73 -0.09 16.93 -7.71
C ASP A 73 -0.11 15.41 -7.57
N LEU A 74 -1.18 14.90 -6.97
CA LEU A 74 -1.35 13.47 -6.73
C LEU A 74 -1.51 12.68 -8.04
N ALA A 75 -2.10 13.31 -9.07
CA ALA A 75 -2.23 12.69 -10.38
C ALA A 75 -0.85 12.44 -11.01
N LYS A 76 0.11 13.33 -10.78
CA LYS A 76 1.48 13.13 -11.25
C LYS A 76 2.16 11.97 -10.51
N VAL A 77 1.94 11.86 -9.20
CA VAL A 77 2.46 10.72 -8.42
C VAL A 77 1.93 9.41 -8.99
N ALA A 78 0.62 9.37 -9.27
CA ALA A 78 -0.01 8.17 -9.85
C ALA A 78 0.59 7.83 -11.22
N ALA A 79 0.78 8.83 -12.08
CA ALA A 79 1.36 8.63 -13.41
C ALA A 79 2.81 8.15 -13.32
N ASP A 80 3.60 8.73 -12.42
CA ASP A 80 5.00 8.33 -12.21
C ASP A 80 5.10 6.90 -11.66
N LEU A 81 4.21 6.54 -10.74
CA LEU A 81 4.16 5.17 -10.21
C LEU A 81 3.79 4.17 -11.32
N GLN A 82 2.76 4.46 -12.10
CA GLN A 82 2.35 3.60 -13.20
C GLN A 82 3.47 3.42 -14.21
N ALA A 83 4.16 4.49 -14.57
CA ALA A 83 5.30 4.43 -15.49
C ALA A 83 6.45 3.59 -14.92
N ALA A 84 6.71 3.69 -13.62
CA ALA A 84 7.76 2.91 -12.97
C ALA A 84 7.40 1.43 -12.91
N ILE A 85 6.13 1.09 -12.71
CA ILE A 85 5.65 -0.29 -12.77
C ILE A 85 5.81 -0.83 -14.20
N ASP A 86 5.33 -0.10 -15.18
CA ASP A 86 5.38 -0.51 -16.59
C ASP A 86 6.82 -0.65 -17.10
N GLY A 87 7.73 0.20 -16.61
CA GLY A 87 9.14 0.18 -16.99
C GLY A 87 10.01 -0.82 -16.23
N GLY A 88 9.44 -1.50 -15.22
CA GLY A 88 10.15 -2.49 -14.44
C GLY A 88 10.99 -1.94 -13.29
N GLU A 89 10.98 -0.62 -13.05
CA GLU A 89 11.68 -0.01 -11.92
C GLU A 89 10.99 -0.35 -10.60
N VAL A 90 9.68 -0.53 -10.61
CA VAL A 90 8.92 -1.06 -9.47
C VAL A 90 8.62 -2.52 -9.77
N ARG A 91 9.32 -3.41 -9.10
CA ARG A 91 9.19 -4.85 -9.32
C ARG A 91 7.91 -5.38 -8.70
N MET A 92 7.15 -6.09 -9.51
CA MET A 92 5.94 -6.79 -9.09
C MET A 92 6.25 -8.26 -8.87
N SER A 93 5.34 -8.99 -8.22
CA SER A 93 5.55 -10.40 -7.91
C SER A 93 4.25 -11.18 -8.12
N GLU A 94 4.37 -12.37 -8.69
CA GLU A 94 3.25 -13.31 -8.84
C GLU A 94 2.76 -13.87 -7.50
N THR A 95 3.50 -13.62 -6.40
CA THR A 95 3.11 -14.05 -5.05
C THR A 95 1.96 -13.23 -4.47
N LEU A 96 1.67 -12.05 -5.04
CA LEU A 96 0.50 -11.25 -4.69
C LEU A 96 -0.71 -11.75 -5.48
N ASP A 97 -1.84 -11.91 -4.80
CA ASP A 97 -3.09 -12.30 -5.45
C ASP A 97 -3.71 -11.11 -6.17
N PHE A 98 -3.47 -11.02 -7.48
CA PHE A 98 -3.99 -9.94 -8.32
C PHE A 98 -5.50 -10.02 -8.58
N SER A 99 -6.14 -11.14 -8.24
CA SER A 99 -7.58 -11.27 -8.41
C SER A 99 -8.37 -10.63 -7.26
N ASN A 100 -7.69 -10.32 -6.16
CA ASN A 100 -8.35 -9.76 -4.97
C ASN A 100 -7.38 -8.84 -4.22
N PHE A 101 -7.35 -7.58 -4.63
CA PHE A 101 -6.58 -6.55 -3.93
C PHE A 101 -7.25 -5.19 -4.10
N SER A 102 -6.84 -4.22 -3.29
CA SER A 102 -7.27 -2.83 -3.43
C SER A 102 -6.08 -1.90 -3.38
N ILE A 103 -6.17 -0.80 -4.10
CA ILE A 103 -5.17 0.26 -4.08
C ILE A 103 -5.87 1.59 -4.26
N ASP A 104 -5.69 2.50 -3.31
CA ASP A 104 -6.37 3.79 -3.31
C ASP A 104 -5.48 4.86 -2.71
N PHE A 105 -5.65 6.09 -3.20
CA PHE A 105 -5.13 7.27 -2.52
C PHE A 105 -6.19 7.85 -1.60
N TYR A 106 -5.75 8.33 -0.44
CA TYR A 106 -6.57 9.10 0.48
C TYR A 106 -5.84 10.41 0.77
N ALA A 107 -6.42 11.53 0.37
CA ALA A 107 -5.83 12.84 0.61
C ALA A 107 -6.22 13.34 2.00
N LEU A 108 -5.26 13.90 2.74
CA LEU A 108 -5.54 14.49 4.04
C LEU A 108 -6.46 15.69 3.85
N MET A 109 -7.59 15.70 4.57
CA MET A 109 -8.55 16.80 4.51
C MET A 109 -8.01 17.99 5.31
N PRO A 110 -8.23 19.23 4.84
CA PRO A 110 -7.84 20.42 5.61
C PRO A 110 -8.54 20.45 6.98
N ASP A 111 -7.81 20.89 8.01
CA ASP A 111 -8.33 21.09 9.36
C ASP A 111 -9.02 19.86 9.96
N SER A 112 -8.49 18.67 9.64
CA SER A 112 -9.10 17.40 10.04
C SER A 112 -8.30 16.61 11.06
N GLU A 113 -7.17 17.15 11.55
CA GLU A 113 -6.34 16.47 12.56
C GLU A 113 -6.82 16.84 13.94
N VAL A 114 -7.09 15.84 14.78
CA VAL A 114 -7.48 15.99 16.17
C VAL A 114 -6.68 14.99 16.98
N SER A 115 -6.06 15.47 18.06
CA SER A 115 -5.32 14.62 18.99
C SER A 115 -6.10 14.43 20.28
N ALA A 116 -5.90 13.27 20.93
CA ALA A 116 -6.50 12.99 22.22
C ALA A 116 -5.91 13.90 23.31
#